data_cb6998ce11167b35a6dc77d96346c362
#
_entry.id   cb6998ce11167b35a6dc77d96346c362
#
_cell.length_a   1.000
_cell.length_b   1.000
_cell.length_c   1.000
_cell.angle_alpha   90.00
_cell.angle_beta   90.00
_cell.angle_gamma   90.00
#
_symmetry.space_group_name_H-M   'P 1'
#
loop_
_entity.id
_entity.type
_entity.pdbx_description
1 polymer ?
#
loop_
_entity_poly.entity_id
_entity_poly.type
_entity_poly.pdbx_seq_one_letter_code
_entity_poly.pdbx_strand_id
1 'polypeptide(L)'
;MRVGGKAIVTTALQINEKPQTQETKDVKYTVITFAPVQGFIEKSRKLRDLYGASQILSYLSWKIVCAAKSKGFDVISPAISEDDCINVASVDIVQGMPNRILIKGDFSGNDAHQALMEGWKEIVEACRKWLGENLEDLKTDDSGWARSWTRWKIHAWEVFRGGGDKIEKAMQDLETRKLRRGWTVPNWNGESSSLSGHDAIAYPNMDREITHENKRNESREREEIINFYERLAAALEGSKQKDEPKYLDPSEKLSIPELIKRLVTHHQVSTLVDRLANENRVIKRGDSQPVFRIDNFSELLRKDDESGETYWTGWFMGDGDEVGKHLKSLTKPEDVTGFSKSLRDWGDKFQKGFKLGRVVYAGGDDFFGVMYSQQKGIKLKGADAIDWLIKLREDWRGEDKNSEQLGVKLSLGFVWAGHSVPQRDVLQHCREAEKLAKSLGRDRVTIRVVFNNGQYVQWTTPWKYLEWLKDYSDREGGTNWSHVYGDLAHLKARHAIPSKNAVRQDSAIALALLDLYFNQNVIDDKLKKSNILSANQPEITGSSKDKDLIQWIENMINVGWQLCSIT
;
A
#
# COMPACT_ATOMS: atom_id res chain seq x y z
N MET A 1 -24.38 -45.91 29.00
CA MET A 1 -23.64 -44.98 29.85
C MET A 1 -23.93 -43.56 29.38
N ARG A 2 -24.65 -42.80 30.19
CA ARG A 2 -24.96 -41.37 29.94
C ARG A 2 -23.75 -40.56 30.38
N VAL A 3 -23.23 -39.72 29.47
CA VAL A 3 -22.32 -38.64 29.85
C VAL A 3 -22.97 -37.33 29.41
N GLY A 4 -23.33 -36.55 30.42
CA GLY A 4 -24.07 -35.31 30.30
C GLY A 4 -23.19 -34.19 29.70
N GLY A 5 -23.72 -33.51 28.70
CA GLY A 5 -23.19 -32.26 28.20
C GLY A 5 -23.46 -31.12 29.16
N LYS A 6 -22.43 -30.57 29.77
CA LYS A 6 -22.52 -29.30 30.52
C LYS A 6 -22.56 -28.14 29.52
N ALA A 7 -23.64 -27.39 29.57
CA ALA A 7 -23.75 -26.09 28.94
C ALA A 7 -22.64 -25.16 29.48
N ILE A 8 -21.80 -24.66 28.61
CA ILE A 8 -20.84 -23.60 28.94
C ILE A 8 -21.64 -22.29 28.96
N VAL A 9 -21.99 -21.88 30.14
CA VAL A 9 -22.53 -20.54 30.42
C VAL A 9 -21.40 -19.54 30.13
N THR A 10 -21.61 -18.70 29.13
CA THR A 10 -20.73 -17.60 28.84
C THR A 10 -20.86 -16.55 29.94
N THR A 11 -20.03 -16.65 30.95
CA THR A 11 -19.89 -15.60 31.96
C THR A 11 -19.18 -14.44 31.29
N ALA A 12 -19.90 -13.35 31.05
CA ALA A 12 -19.32 -12.07 30.70
C ALA A 12 -18.39 -11.67 31.85
N LEU A 13 -17.10 -11.74 31.62
CA LEU A 13 -16.10 -11.14 32.50
C LEU A 13 -16.30 -9.62 32.44
N GLN A 14 -17.06 -9.10 33.40
CA GLN A 14 -16.97 -7.70 33.80
C GLN A 14 -15.55 -7.49 34.30
N ILE A 15 -14.70 -6.95 33.46
CA ILE A 15 -13.42 -6.40 33.88
C ILE A 15 -13.77 -5.16 34.71
N ASN A 16 -13.79 -5.32 36.01
CA ASN A 16 -13.78 -4.21 36.96
C ASN A 16 -12.46 -3.45 36.73
N GLU A 17 -12.49 -2.45 35.88
CA GLU A 17 -11.46 -1.42 35.86
C GLU A 17 -11.54 -0.66 37.19
N LYS A 18 -10.68 -1.02 38.12
CA LYS A 18 -10.35 -0.10 39.21
C LYS A 18 -9.83 1.17 38.54
N PRO A 19 -10.39 2.35 38.87
CA PRO A 19 -9.80 3.60 38.38
C PRO A 19 -8.42 3.71 38.98
N GLN A 20 -7.40 3.43 38.21
CA GLN A 20 -6.07 3.94 38.50
C GLN A 20 -6.19 5.46 38.41
N THR A 21 -6.16 6.12 39.54
CA THR A 21 -5.87 7.55 39.65
C THR A 21 -4.50 7.80 39.02
N GLN A 22 -4.46 7.86 37.68
CA GLN A 22 -3.36 8.51 36.98
C GLN A 22 -3.54 10.00 37.22
N GLU A 23 -2.51 10.60 37.82
CA GLU A 23 -2.29 12.04 37.78
C GLU A 23 -2.67 12.52 36.39
N THR A 24 -3.65 13.42 36.31
CA THR A 24 -4.06 14.11 35.10
C THR A 24 -2.86 14.95 34.64
N LYS A 25 -1.91 14.32 33.94
CA LYS A 25 -0.87 15.02 33.20
C LYS A 25 -1.59 15.88 32.20
N ASP A 26 -1.31 17.17 32.22
CA ASP A 26 -1.85 18.17 31.31
C ASP A 26 -1.56 17.73 29.87
N VAL A 27 -2.54 17.09 29.21
CA VAL A 27 -2.40 16.54 27.86
C VAL A 27 -2.49 17.68 26.88
N LYS A 28 -1.34 18.07 26.33
CA LYS A 28 -1.23 19.14 25.34
C LYS A 28 -1.30 18.64 23.90
N TYR A 29 -1.01 17.36 23.68
CA TYR A 29 -1.01 16.72 22.36
C TYR A 29 -1.62 15.33 22.42
N THR A 30 -2.45 15.05 21.45
CA THR A 30 -3.05 13.73 21.23
C THR A 30 -2.64 13.18 19.87
N VAL A 31 -2.32 11.90 19.81
CA VAL A 31 -2.07 11.18 18.55
C VAL A 31 -3.07 10.05 18.44
N ILE A 32 -3.77 10.00 17.31
CA ILE A 32 -4.75 8.96 16.99
C ILE A 32 -4.23 8.12 15.81
N THR A 33 -4.42 6.81 15.88
CA THR A 33 -4.30 5.90 14.74
C THR A 33 -5.32 4.77 14.87
N PHE A 34 -5.47 4.00 13.81
CA PHE A 34 -6.37 2.84 13.81
C PHE A 34 -5.73 1.64 13.08
N ALA A 35 -6.30 0.45 13.29
CA ALA A 35 -5.84 -0.81 12.71
C ALA A 35 -7.03 -1.73 12.38
N PRO A 36 -6.83 -2.73 11.49
CA PRO A 36 -5.62 -3.09 10.76
C PRO A 36 -5.50 -2.32 9.42
N VAL A 37 -4.48 -1.51 9.21
CA VAL A 37 -4.29 -0.79 7.93
C VAL A 37 -3.60 -1.69 6.90
N GLN A 38 -2.40 -2.17 7.24
CA GLN A 38 -1.61 -2.99 6.33
C GLN A 38 -2.33 -4.29 5.97
N GLY A 39 -2.87 -5.02 6.96
CA GLY A 39 -3.61 -6.25 6.72
C GLY A 39 -4.89 -6.05 5.88
N PHE A 40 -5.50 -4.85 5.93
CA PHE A 40 -6.64 -4.51 5.09
C PHE A 40 -6.23 -4.30 3.63
N ILE A 41 -5.10 -3.62 3.38
CA ILE A 41 -4.55 -3.41 2.02
C ILE A 41 -4.06 -4.73 1.42
N GLU A 42 -3.37 -5.57 2.19
CA GLU A 42 -2.76 -6.81 1.71
C GLU A 42 -3.76 -7.84 1.17
N LYS A 43 -4.95 -7.87 1.73
CA LYS A 43 -6.05 -8.71 1.25
C LYS A 43 -6.68 -8.11 -0.01
N SER A 44 -5.90 -8.04 -1.11
CA SER A 44 -6.30 -7.45 -2.39
C SER A 44 -5.73 -8.26 -3.55
N ARG A 45 -6.55 -8.58 -4.55
CA ARG A 45 -6.16 -9.37 -5.72
C ARG A 45 -6.12 -8.54 -7.00
N LYS A 46 -7.03 -7.58 -7.14
CA LYS A 46 -7.10 -6.66 -8.28
C LYS A 46 -6.59 -5.29 -7.86
N LEU A 47 -6.14 -4.49 -8.83
CA LEU A 47 -5.76 -3.10 -8.59
C LEU A 47 -6.94 -2.32 -7.97
N ARG A 48 -8.16 -2.63 -8.40
CA ARG A 48 -9.41 -2.10 -7.86
C ARG A 48 -9.54 -2.32 -6.34
N ASP A 49 -9.16 -3.49 -5.83
CA ASP A 49 -9.21 -3.77 -4.38
C ASP A 49 -8.21 -2.92 -3.59
N LEU A 50 -7.00 -2.73 -4.14
CA LEU A 50 -5.98 -1.86 -3.54
C LEU A 50 -6.44 -0.41 -3.50
N TYR A 51 -7.01 0.05 -4.61
CA TYR A 51 -7.52 1.41 -4.74
C TYR A 51 -8.70 1.65 -3.79
N GLY A 52 -9.68 0.76 -3.76
CA GLY A 52 -10.81 0.83 -2.83
C GLY A 52 -10.36 0.78 -1.36
N ALA A 53 -9.35 -0.05 -1.03
CA ALA A 53 -8.78 -0.06 0.32
C ALA A 53 -8.16 1.28 0.69
N SER A 54 -7.39 1.88 -0.21
CA SER A 54 -6.77 3.20 0.01
C SER A 54 -7.81 4.29 0.24
N GLN A 55 -8.87 4.32 -0.58
CA GLN A 55 -9.96 5.27 -0.46
C GLN A 55 -10.69 5.15 0.88
N ILE A 56 -11.02 3.93 1.28
CA ILE A 56 -11.66 3.65 2.58
C ILE A 56 -10.80 4.17 3.72
N LEU A 57 -9.51 3.83 3.74
CA LEU A 57 -8.59 4.24 4.81
C LEU A 57 -8.45 5.76 4.89
N SER A 58 -8.32 6.42 3.74
CA SER A 58 -8.27 7.89 3.66
C SER A 58 -9.55 8.54 4.18
N TYR A 59 -10.70 7.98 3.80
CA TYR A 59 -11.99 8.46 4.27
C TYR A 59 -12.16 8.33 5.79
N LEU A 60 -11.78 7.20 6.36
CA LEU A 60 -11.83 6.99 7.81
C LEU A 60 -10.91 7.95 8.57
N SER A 61 -9.69 8.19 8.06
CA SER A 61 -8.78 9.19 8.61
C SER A 61 -9.39 10.60 8.58
N TRP A 62 -9.97 10.96 7.45
CA TRP A 62 -10.62 12.25 7.26
C TRP A 62 -11.81 12.47 8.22
N LYS A 63 -12.65 11.45 8.46
CA LYS A 63 -13.75 11.53 9.44
C LYS A 63 -13.23 11.87 10.84
N ILE A 64 -12.12 11.26 11.27
CA ILE A 64 -11.50 11.57 12.57
C ILE A 64 -11.00 13.03 12.61
N VAL A 65 -10.32 13.47 11.54
CA VAL A 65 -9.83 14.86 11.44
C VAL A 65 -10.96 15.87 11.54
N CYS A 66 -12.04 15.64 10.78
CA CYS A 66 -13.19 16.53 10.80
C CYS A 66 -13.91 16.54 12.15
N ALA A 67 -14.00 15.39 12.83
CA ALA A 67 -14.55 15.33 14.18
C ALA A 67 -13.70 16.12 15.20
N ALA A 68 -12.38 16.08 15.08
CA ALA A 68 -11.52 16.90 15.93
C ALA A 68 -11.72 18.39 15.68
N LYS A 69 -11.72 18.81 14.40
CA LYS A 69 -11.92 20.22 14.02
C LYS A 69 -13.31 20.74 14.42
N SER A 70 -14.37 19.97 14.21
CA SER A 70 -15.74 20.38 14.61
C SER A 70 -15.89 20.62 16.11
N LYS A 71 -15.01 20.02 16.93
CA LYS A 71 -14.93 20.25 18.37
C LYS A 71 -13.93 21.35 18.77
N GLY A 72 -13.40 22.10 17.80
CA GLY A 72 -12.49 23.22 18.04
C GLY A 72 -11.03 22.81 18.31
N PHE A 73 -10.64 21.55 18.04
CA PHE A 73 -9.26 21.12 18.17
C PHE A 73 -8.43 21.51 16.94
N ASP A 74 -7.20 21.95 17.17
CA ASP A 74 -6.24 22.22 16.11
C ASP A 74 -5.55 20.90 15.68
N VAL A 75 -5.74 20.50 14.41
CA VAL A 75 -5.12 19.32 13.82
C VAL A 75 -3.82 19.72 13.16
N ILE A 76 -2.71 19.31 13.76
CA ILE A 76 -1.35 19.63 13.32
C ILE A 76 -0.95 18.79 12.09
N SER A 77 -1.32 17.50 12.09
CA SER A 77 -1.05 16.57 10.99
C SER A 77 -2.16 15.51 10.90
N PRO A 78 -2.72 15.27 9.71
CA PRO A 78 -2.46 15.94 8.43
C PRO A 78 -2.93 17.40 8.42
N ALA A 79 -2.19 18.26 7.71
CA ALA A 79 -2.51 19.68 7.57
C ALA A 79 -3.70 19.85 6.62
N ILE A 80 -4.92 19.97 7.19
CA ILE A 80 -6.19 20.13 6.49
C ILE A 80 -6.89 21.38 7.03
N SER A 81 -7.49 22.17 6.16
CA SER A 81 -8.26 23.36 6.56
C SER A 81 -9.64 22.97 7.13
N GLU A 82 -10.31 23.92 7.80
CA GLU A 82 -11.70 23.72 8.22
C GLU A 82 -12.64 23.62 7.02
N ASP A 83 -12.39 24.43 5.99
CA ASP A 83 -13.16 24.41 4.75
C ASP A 83 -13.10 23.04 4.06
N ASP A 84 -11.97 22.35 4.15
CA ASP A 84 -11.80 21.00 3.62
C ASP A 84 -12.66 19.94 4.34
N CYS A 85 -13.03 20.18 5.59
CA CYS A 85 -13.97 19.33 6.33
C CYS A 85 -15.44 19.65 6.01
N ILE A 86 -15.73 20.88 5.62
CA ILE A 86 -17.07 21.35 5.27
C ILE A 86 -17.35 21.09 3.78
N ASN A 87 -16.37 21.39 2.94
CA ASN A 87 -16.47 21.29 1.50
C ASN A 87 -15.57 20.16 0.99
N VAL A 88 -16.14 18.97 0.81
CA VAL A 88 -15.46 17.78 0.29
C VAL A 88 -14.84 18.03 -1.10
N ALA A 89 -15.29 19.07 -1.81
CA ALA A 89 -14.82 19.42 -3.15
C ALA A 89 -13.38 19.92 -3.20
N SER A 90 -12.87 20.53 -2.14
CA SER A 90 -11.55 21.17 -2.14
C SER A 90 -10.41 20.20 -1.84
N VAL A 91 -10.70 19.05 -1.23
CA VAL A 91 -9.71 18.06 -0.84
C VAL A 91 -9.91 16.79 -1.64
N ASP A 92 -8.88 16.36 -2.32
CA ASP A 92 -8.84 15.00 -2.85
C ASP A 92 -8.63 14.03 -1.67
N ILE A 93 -9.71 13.81 -0.90
CA ILE A 93 -9.73 12.97 0.32
C ILE A 93 -9.32 11.55 0.01
N VAL A 94 -9.55 11.18 -1.22
CA VAL A 94 -9.49 9.81 -1.74
C VAL A 94 -8.06 9.31 -1.91
N GLN A 95 -7.06 10.19 -1.80
CA GLN A 95 -5.72 9.84 -2.21
C GLN A 95 -4.68 10.23 -1.16
N GLY A 96 -4.62 9.46 -0.07
CA GLY A 96 -3.45 9.52 0.78
C GLY A 96 -3.59 10.36 2.05
N MET A 97 -4.73 10.22 2.75
CA MET A 97 -4.78 10.68 4.13
C MET A 97 -3.97 9.73 5.01
N PRO A 98 -2.96 10.22 5.75
CA PRO A 98 -2.22 9.39 6.68
C PRO A 98 -3.14 8.88 7.79
N ASN A 99 -2.91 7.66 8.23
CA ASN A 99 -3.66 7.03 9.31
C ASN A 99 -3.15 7.41 10.71
N ARG A 100 -2.16 8.30 10.79
CA ARG A 100 -1.65 8.86 12.05
C ARG A 100 -2.00 10.35 12.10
N ILE A 101 -2.82 10.72 13.08
CA ILE A 101 -3.40 12.05 13.22
C ILE A 101 -2.86 12.68 14.50
N LEU A 102 -2.17 13.82 14.39
CA LEU A 102 -1.62 14.58 15.50
C LEU A 102 -2.51 15.81 15.76
N ILE A 103 -2.98 15.95 16.98
CA ILE A 103 -3.94 16.97 17.41
C ILE A 103 -3.37 17.72 18.61
N LYS A 104 -3.51 19.03 18.64
CA LYS A 104 -3.21 19.86 19.79
C LYS A 104 -4.40 19.85 20.76
N GLY A 105 -4.14 19.46 22.00
CA GLY A 105 -5.16 19.30 23.04
C GLY A 105 -5.47 17.85 23.37
N ASP A 106 -6.41 17.66 24.27
CA ASP A 106 -6.86 16.35 24.79
C ASP A 106 -8.09 15.83 24.02
N PHE A 107 -7.89 15.42 22.78
CA PHE A 107 -8.98 14.85 21.98
C PHE A 107 -9.30 13.42 22.45
N SER A 108 -10.59 13.15 22.69
CA SER A 108 -11.05 11.88 23.23
C SER A 108 -10.87 10.71 22.26
N GLY A 109 -10.38 9.56 22.77
CA GLY A 109 -10.33 8.32 22.00
C GLY A 109 -11.72 7.80 21.62
N ASN A 110 -12.73 8.05 22.45
CA ASN A 110 -14.13 7.69 22.14
C ASN A 110 -14.67 8.51 20.99
N ASP A 111 -14.38 9.80 20.92
CA ASP A 111 -14.79 10.66 19.80
C ASP A 111 -14.12 10.23 18.49
N ALA A 112 -12.84 9.90 18.55
CA ALA A 112 -12.12 9.35 17.40
C ALA A 112 -12.73 8.02 16.93
N HIS A 113 -13.04 7.12 17.87
CA HIS A 113 -13.69 5.84 17.58
C HIS A 113 -15.08 6.05 16.96
N GLN A 114 -15.91 6.92 17.55
CA GLN A 114 -17.23 7.22 17.02
C GLN A 114 -17.17 7.77 15.59
N ALA A 115 -16.32 8.75 15.33
CA ALA A 115 -16.15 9.33 13.99
C ALA A 115 -15.71 8.29 12.95
N LEU A 116 -14.76 7.43 13.30
CA LEU A 116 -14.32 6.34 12.43
C LEU A 116 -15.45 5.36 12.15
N MET A 117 -16.17 4.94 13.20
CA MET A 117 -17.27 3.96 13.09
C MET A 117 -18.46 4.52 12.30
N GLU A 118 -18.76 5.80 12.40
CA GLU A 118 -19.77 6.47 11.57
C GLU A 118 -19.39 6.38 10.08
N GLY A 119 -18.15 6.75 9.71
CA GLY A 119 -17.67 6.65 8.34
C GLY A 119 -17.65 5.21 7.82
N TRP A 120 -17.23 4.25 8.63
CA TRP A 120 -17.27 2.85 8.26
C TRP A 120 -18.70 2.32 8.08
N LYS A 121 -19.62 2.73 8.94
CA LYS A 121 -21.05 2.39 8.86
C LYS A 121 -21.66 2.89 7.54
N GLU A 122 -21.38 4.13 7.13
CA GLU A 122 -21.86 4.71 5.87
C GLU A 122 -21.43 3.83 4.68
N ILE A 123 -20.17 3.40 4.63
CA ILE A 123 -19.63 2.53 3.58
C ILE A 123 -20.33 1.16 3.59
N VAL A 124 -20.41 0.51 4.76
CA VAL A 124 -21.01 -0.83 4.92
C VAL A 124 -22.49 -0.82 4.52
N GLU A 125 -23.23 0.21 4.95
CA GLU A 125 -24.65 0.36 4.65
C GLU A 125 -24.90 0.64 3.16
N ALA A 126 -24.08 1.46 2.52
CA ALA A 126 -24.15 1.68 1.07
C ALA A 126 -23.94 0.38 0.29
N CYS A 127 -22.90 -0.39 0.63
CA CYS A 127 -22.64 -1.68 0.00
C CYS A 127 -23.79 -2.66 0.21
N ARG A 128 -24.29 -2.78 1.43
CA ARG A 128 -25.39 -3.67 1.78
C ARG A 128 -26.69 -3.28 1.08
N LYS A 129 -27.00 -1.98 1.00
CA LYS A 129 -28.16 -1.45 0.30
C LYS A 129 -28.11 -1.77 -1.18
N TRP A 130 -26.97 -1.52 -1.83
CA TRP A 130 -26.78 -1.84 -3.24
C TRP A 130 -26.98 -3.35 -3.52
N LEU A 131 -26.40 -4.22 -2.68
CA LEU A 131 -26.57 -5.67 -2.80
C LEU A 131 -28.05 -6.07 -2.66
N GLY A 132 -28.78 -5.54 -1.69
CA GLY A 132 -30.20 -5.82 -1.49
C GLY A 132 -31.12 -5.31 -2.61
N GLU A 133 -30.71 -4.21 -3.29
CA GLU A 133 -31.47 -3.67 -4.43
C GLU A 133 -31.23 -4.45 -5.73
N ASN A 134 -30.04 -5.06 -5.90
CA ASN A 134 -29.62 -5.70 -7.15
C ASN A 134 -29.63 -7.24 -7.10
N LEU A 135 -29.76 -7.85 -5.91
CA LEU A 135 -29.86 -9.30 -5.74
C LEU A 135 -31.17 -9.65 -5.02
N GLU A 136 -32.10 -10.26 -5.77
CA GLU A 136 -33.48 -10.53 -5.28
C GLU A 136 -33.52 -11.37 -3.99
N ASP A 137 -32.61 -12.34 -3.86
CA ASP A 137 -32.55 -13.24 -2.71
C ASP A 137 -32.14 -12.55 -1.41
N LEU A 138 -31.54 -11.34 -1.49
CA LEU A 138 -31.12 -10.57 -0.32
C LEU A 138 -32.19 -9.59 0.18
N LYS A 139 -33.35 -9.55 -0.47
CA LYS A 139 -34.49 -8.70 -0.04
C LYS A 139 -35.15 -9.21 1.24
N THR A 140 -35.06 -10.50 1.52
CA THR A 140 -35.52 -11.09 2.79
C THR A 140 -34.39 -11.00 3.81
N ASP A 141 -34.72 -10.46 4.98
CA ASP A 141 -33.76 -10.29 6.10
C ASP A 141 -33.41 -11.66 6.68
N ASP A 142 -32.56 -12.42 6.00
CA ASP A 142 -32.01 -13.65 6.55
C ASP A 142 -31.10 -13.29 7.71
N SER A 143 -31.46 -13.75 8.89
CA SER A 143 -30.79 -13.43 10.16
C SER A 143 -29.27 -13.73 10.16
N GLY A 144 -28.82 -14.68 9.36
CA GLY A 144 -27.40 -15.03 9.18
C GLY A 144 -26.62 -13.95 8.43
N TRP A 145 -27.13 -13.52 7.26
CA TRP A 145 -26.52 -12.48 6.45
C TRP A 145 -26.42 -11.15 7.19
N ALA A 146 -27.53 -10.72 7.79
CA ALA A 146 -27.55 -9.50 8.61
C ALA A 146 -26.55 -9.55 9.78
N ARG A 147 -26.42 -10.69 10.44
CA ARG A 147 -25.49 -10.92 11.55
C ARG A 147 -24.03 -10.81 11.10
N SER A 148 -23.66 -11.43 9.98
CA SER A 148 -22.31 -11.37 9.45
C SER A 148 -21.89 -9.94 9.09
N TRP A 149 -22.75 -9.18 8.40
CA TRP A 149 -22.50 -7.78 8.10
C TRP A 149 -22.43 -6.90 9.35
N THR A 150 -23.27 -7.18 10.36
CA THR A 150 -23.24 -6.45 11.64
C THR A 150 -21.94 -6.70 12.39
N ARG A 151 -21.41 -7.92 12.38
CA ARG A 151 -20.11 -8.24 12.98
C ARG A 151 -18.99 -7.41 12.32
N TRP A 152 -18.93 -7.40 11.00
CA TRP A 152 -17.94 -6.59 10.27
C TRP A 152 -18.15 -5.09 10.45
N LYS A 153 -19.40 -4.63 10.56
CA LYS A 153 -19.70 -3.23 10.86
C LYS A 153 -19.14 -2.79 12.21
N ILE A 154 -19.19 -3.65 13.23
CA ILE A 154 -18.82 -3.29 14.60
C ILE A 154 -17.35 -3.58 14.91
N HIS A 155 -16.78 -4.66 14.38
CA HIS A 155 -15.49 -5.20 14.82
C HIS A 155 -14.38 -5.09 13.77
N ALA A 156 -14.56 -4.29 12.70
CA ALA A 156 -13.54 -4.17 11.67
C ALA A 156 -12.30 -3.38 12.09
N TRP A 157 -12.47 -2.44 13.04
CA TRP A 157 -11.44 -1.45 13.36
C TRP A 157 -11.19 -1.30 14.84
N GLU A 158 -9.92 -1.12 15.21
CA GLU A 158 -9.47 -0.67 16.52
C GLU A 158 -8.89 0.73 16.40
N VAL A 159 -9.19 1.60 17.37
CA VAL A 159 -8.63 2.95 17.47
C VAL A 159 -7.67 3.03 18.64
N PHE A 160 -6.50 3.58 18.42
CA PHE A 160 -5.47 3.79 19.41
C PHE A 160 -5.26 5.27 19.63
N ARG A 161 -5.17 5.68 20.88
CA ARG A 161 -4.92 7.05 21.31
C ARG A 161 -3.68 7.12 22.19
N GLY A 162 -2.73 8.00 21.85
CA GLY A 162 -1.62 8.39 22.73
C GLY A 162 -1.76 9.84 23.16
N GLY A 163 -1.39 10.16 24.39
CA GLY A 163 -1.44 11.52 24.93
C GLY A 163 -0.14 11.93 25.62
N GLY A 164 0.18 13.22 25.59
CA GLY A 164 1.36 13.74 26.27
C GLY A 164 1.43 15.26 26.31
N ASP A 165 2.30 15.80 27.19
CA ASP A 165 2.61 17.23 27.29
C ASP A 165 3.51 17.74 26.15
N LYS A 166 4.12 16.82 25.41
CA LYS A 166 4.94 17.03 24.20
C LYS A 166 4.56 16.04 23.12
N ILE A 167 4.77 16.41 21.86
CA ILE A 167 4.50 15.57 20.69
C ILE A 167 5.20 14.21 20.80
N GLU A 168 6.48 14.21 21.19
CA GLU A 168 7.27 13.00 21.35
C GLU A 168 6.67 12.04 22.38
N LYS A 169 6.22 12.55 23.53
CA LYS A 169 5.59 11.72 24.58
C LYS A 169 4.24 11.14 24.13
N ALA A 170 3.44 11.94 23.40
CA ALA A 170 2.19 11.45 22.83
C ALA A 170 2.43 10.31 21.81
N MET A 171 3.48 10.42 20.99
CA MET A 171 3.90 9.36 20.06
C MET A 171 4.36 8.10 20.80
N GLN A 172 5.18 8.23 21.86
CA GLN A 172 5.64 7.10 22.67
C GLN A 172 4.49 6.40 23.40
N ASP A 173 3.55 7.15 23.96
CA ASP A 173 2.35 6.59 24.58
C ASP A 173 1.52 5.80 23.57
N LEU A 174 1.33 6.33 22.35
CA LEU A 174 0.65 5.64 21.27
C LEU A 174 1.30 4.29 20.94
N GLU A 175 2.63 4.25 20.74
CA GLU A 175 3.33 3.01 20.42
C GLU A 175 3.20 1.98 21.56
N THR A 176 3.23 2.43 22.83
CA THR A 176 3.00 1.55 23.98
C THR A 176 1.59 0.97 23.99
N ARG A 177 0.59 1.78 23.65
CA ARG A 177 -0.82 1.33 23.61
C ARG A 177 -1.09 0.35 22.47
N LYS A 178 -0.44 0.52 21.33
CA LYS A 178 -0.53 -0.41 20.19
C LYS A 178 -0.03 -1.82 20.52
N LEU A 179 0.83 -1.99 21.51
CA LEU A 179 1.28 -3.30 21.98
C LEU A 179 0.24 -4.04 22.84
N ARG A 180 -0.76 -3.34 23.37
CA ARG A 180 -1.82 -3.91 24.23
C ARG A 180 -3.09 -4.21 23.42
N ARG A 181 -2.98 -5.14 22.47
CA ARG A 181 -4.13 -5.55 21.67
C ARG A 181 -5.00 -6.54 22.43
N GLY A 182 -6.30 -6.27 22.48
CA GLY A 182 -7.34 -7.18 22.98
C GLY A 182 -8.22 -7.78 21.88
N TRP A 183 -7.86 -7.56 20.62
CA TRP A 183 -8.69 -7.95 19.49
C TRP A 183 -8.51 -9.43 19.12
N THR A 184 -9.64 -10.13 18.92
CA THR A 184 -9.68 -11.51 18.44
C THR A 184 -10.43 -11.58 17.12
N VAL A 185 -9.91 -12.36 16.18
CA VAL A 185 -10.58 -12.60 14.90
C VAL A 185 -11.86 -13.41 15.14
N PRO A 186 -13.01 -13.01 14.58
CA PRO A 186 -14.21 -13.85 14.61
C PRO A 186 -13.93 -15.22 13.99
N ASN A 187 -14.31 -16.29 14.66
CA ASN A 187 -14.26 -17.62 14.07
C ASN A 187 -15.48 -17.85 13.19
N TRP A 188 -15.34 -18.65 12.13
CA TRP A 188 -16.44 -19.00 11.22
C TRP A 188 -16.40 -20.48 10.84
N ASN A 189 -17.53 -20.99 10.39
CA ASN A 189 -17.66 -22.32 9.81
C ASN A 189 -17.97 -22.18 8.32
N GLY A 190 -17.34 -23.01 7.48
CA GLY A 190 -17.61 -23.08 6.06
C GLY A 190 -16.46 -22.65 5.19
N GLU A 191 -16.74 -22.13 3.98
CA GLU A 191 -15.72 -21.80 2.98
C GLU A 191 -15.05 -20.47 3.29
N SER A 192 -13.72 -20.46 3.20
CA SER A 192 -12.91 -19.25 3.34
C SER A 192 -12.80 -18.53 2.01
N SER A 193 -12.56 -17.21 2.07
CA SER A 193 -12.29 -16.39 0.89
C SER A 193 -11.23 -17.02 -0.02
N SER A 194 -11.52 -17.10 -1.31
CA SER A 194 -10.56 -17.57 -2.32
C SER A 194 -9.39 -16.60 -2.51
N LEU A 195 -9.50 -15.37 -1.99
CA LEU A 195 -8.51 -14.32 -2.12
C LEU A 195 -7.46 -14.41 -1.01
N SER A 196 -7.87 -14.32 0.23
CA SER A 196 -6.97 -14.27 1.40
C SER A 196 -6.90 -15.58 2.18
N GLY A 197 -7.94 -16.39 2.13
CA GLY A 197 -8.08 -17.60 2.94
C GLY A 197 -8.32 -17.34 4.43
N HIS A 198 -8.41 -16.07 4.86
CA HIS A 198 -8.45 -15.69 6.28
C HIS A 198 -9.84 -15.46 6.85
N ASP A 199 -10.80 -15.09 6.03
CA ASP A 199 -12.15 -14.73 6.46
C ASP A 199 -13.19 -15.55 5.69
N ALA A 200 -14.38 -15.75 6.27
CA ALA A 200 -15.49 -16.41 5.60
C ALA A 200 -15.91 -15.66 4.33
N ILE A 201 -16.35 -16.40 3.31
CA ILE A 201 -16.92 -15.79 2.11
C ILE A 201 -18.18 -14.99 2.43
N ALA A 202 -18.41 -13.93 1.65
CA ALA A 202 -19.65 -13.15 1.70
C ALA A 202 -20.77 -13.95 0.99
N TYR A 203 -21.42 -14.81 1.75
CA TYR A 203 -22.53 -15.64 1.29
C TYR A 203 -23.66 -15.66 2.32
N PRO A 204 -24.94 -15.49 1.93
CA PRO A 204 -26.05 -15.31 2.87
C PRO A 204 -26.21 -16.43 3.90
N ASN A 205 -26.03 -17.68 3.49
CA ASN A 205 -26.24 -18.84 4.34
C ASN A 205 -24.99 -19.28 5.12
N MET A 206 -23.90 -18.49 5.14
CA MET A 206 -22.63 -18.88 5.74
C MET A 206 -22.71 -19.07 7.26
N ASP A 207 -23.50 -18.23 7.95
CA ASP A 207 -23.69 -18.25 9.40
C ASP A 207 -24.99 -19.01 9.82
N ARG A 208 -25.50 -19.87 8.96
CA ARG A 208 -26.70 -20.65 9.26
C ARG A 208 -26.42 -21.64 10.40
N GLU A 209 -27.25 -21.64 11.43
CA GLU A 209 -27.15 -22.63 12.51
C GLU A 209 -27.39 -24.04 11.95
N ILE A 210 -26.42 -24.93 12.18
CA ILE A 210 -26.54 -26.34 11.82
C ILE A 210 -27.38 -27.00 12.91
N THR A 211 -28.64 -27.22 12.63
CA THR A 211 -29.54 -28.03 13.50
C THR A 211 -29.51 -29.49 13.04
N HIS A 212 -29.97 -30.41 13.91
CA HIS A 212 -30.09 -31.83 13.57
C HIS A 212 -30.97 -32.09 12.34
N GLU A 213 -31.90 -31.17 12.04
CA GLU A 213 -32.82 -31.23 10.90
C GLU A 213 -32.20 -30.65 9.62
N ASN A 214 -31.25 -29.73 9.73
CA ASN A 214 -30.54 -29.08 8.62
C ASN A 214 -29.10 -29.59 8.50
N LYS A 215 -28.92 -30.87 8.19
CA LYS A 215 -27.59 -31.39 7.88
C LYS A 215 -27.05 -30.67 6.65
N ARG A 216 -25.84 -30.15 6.77
CA ARG A 216 -25.11 -29.47 5.70
C ARG A 216 -24.94 -30.44 4.53
N ASN A 217 -25.53 -30.16 3.38
CA ASN A 217 -25.25 -30.86 2.15
C ASN A 217 -24.19 -30.07 1.38
N GLU A 218 -22.94 -30.46 1.52
CA GLU A 218 -21.78 -29.74 0.95
C GLU A 218 -21.88 -29.56 -0.57
N SER A 219 -22.42 -30.55 -1.31
CA SER A 219 -22.55 -30.46 -2.76
C SER A 219 -23.57 -29.39 -3.16
N ARG A 220 -24.71 -29.36 -2.49
CA ARG A 220 -25.78 -28.38 -2.72
C ARG A 220 -25.32 -26.98 -2.32
N GLU A 221 -24.62 -26.85 -1.19
CA GLU A 221 -24.10 -25.56 -0.72
C GLU A 221 -23.08 -24.98 -1.71
N ARG A 222 -22.20 -25.81 -2.30
CA ARG A 222 -21.26 -25.37 -3.35
C ARG A 222 -21.97 -24.84 -4.58
N GLU A 223 -23.02 -25.52 -5.05
CA GLU A 223 -23.83 -25.05 -6.18
C GLU A 223 -24.52 -23.72 -5.86
N GLU A 224 -25.10 -23.58 -4.68
CA GLU A 224 -25.74 -22.34 -4.24
C GLU A 224 -24.75 -21.18 -4.15
N ILE A 225 -23.53 -21.43 -3.66
CA ILE A 225 -22.44 -20.42 -3.61
C ILE A 225 -22.04 -20.01 -5.04
N ILE A 226 -21.85 -20.95 -5.95
CA ILE A 226 -21.49 -20.65 -7.35
C ILE A 226 -22.59 -19.78 -7.98
N ASN A 227 -23.84 -20.19 -7.86
CA ASN A 227 -24.99 -19.44 -8.40
C ASN A 227 -25.09 -18.03 -7.79
N PHE A 228 -24.79 -17.86 -6.50
CA PHE A 228 -24.77 -16.54 -5.86
C PHE A 228 -23.69 -15.65 -6.47
N TYR A 229 -22.45 -16.14 -6.64
CA TYR A 229 -21.36 -15.36 -7.20
C TYR A 229 -21.53 -15.09 -8.70
N GLU A 230 -22.17 -15.98 -9.47
CA GLU A 230 -22.55 -15.72 -10.86
C GLU A 230 -23.55 -14.57 -10.96
N ARG A 231 -24.58 -14.56 -10.11
CA ARG A 231 -25.57 -13.47 -10.07
C ARG A 231 -24.97 -12.16 -9.59
N LEU A 232 -24.10 -12.20 -8.57
CA LEU A 232 -23.37 -11.03 -8.09
C LEU A 232 -22.49 -10.44 -9.19
N ALA A 233 -21.75 -11.27 -9.92
CA ALA A 233 -20.93 -10.85 -11.04
C ALA A 233 -21.81 -10.24 -12.16
N ALA A 234 -22.93 -10.88 -12.51
CA ALA A 234 -23.86 -10.38 -13.52
C ALA A 234 -24.48 -9.02 -13.12
N ALA A 235 -24.86 -8.84 -11.84
CA ALA A 235 -25.39 -7.58 -11.33
C ALA A 235 -24.36 -6.45 -11.41
N LEU A 236 -23.10 -6.72 -11.07
CA LEU A 236 -22.00 -5.75 -11.18
C LEU A 236 -21.72 -5.38 -12.66
N GLU A 237 -21.73 -6.36 -13.56
CA GLU A 237 -21.52 -6.12 -14.99
C GLU A 237 -22.71 -5.39 -15.65
N GLY A 238 -23.93 -5.74 -15.28
CA GLY A 238 -25.15 -5.12 -15.83
C GLY A 238 -25.33 -3.66 -15.42
N SER A 239 -24.74 -3.24 -14.32
CA SER A 239 -24.82 -1.88 -13.79
C SER A 239 -23.54 -1.06 -14.01
N LYS A 240 -22.51 -1.61 -14.67
CA LYS A 240 -21.28 -0.89 -14.97
C LYS A 240 -21.46 0.16 -16.08
N GLN A 241 -20.59 1.15 -16.10
CA GLN A 241 -20.51 2.08 -17.22
C GLN A 241 -19.86 1.40 -18.44
N LYS A 242 -20.17 1.93 -19.63
CA LYS A 242 -19.55 1.45 -20.86
C LYS A 242 -18.03 1.62 -20.76
N ASP A 243 -17.30 0.59 -21.16
CA ASP A 243 -15.83 0.51 -21.14
C ASP A 243 -15.18 0.31 -19.74
N GLU A 244 -15.95 0.14 -18.67
CA GLU A 244 -15.39 -0.29 -17.39
C GLU A 244 -14.91 -1.75 -17.43
N PRO A 245 -13.76 -2.07 -16.82
CA PRO A 245 -13.25 -3.43 -16.73
C PRO A 245 -14.14 -4.30 -15.84
N LYS A 246 -14.03 -5.61 -16.01
CA LYS A 246 -14.81 -6.61 -15.26
C LYS A 246 -14.60 -6.46 -13.75
N TYR A 247 -15.70 -6.30 -13.00
CA TYR A 247 -15.64 -6.12 -11.54
C TYR A 247 -15.30 -7.40 -10.79
N LEU A 248 -15.98 -8.49 -11.11
CA LEU A 248 -15.88 -9.75 -10.39
C LEU A 248 -15.85 -10.92 -11.37
N ASP A 249 -14.92 -11.84 -11.18
CA ASP A 249 -15.01 -13.16 -11.77
C ASP A 249 -15.84 -14.06 -10.83
N PRO A 250 -16.82 -14.84 -11.32
CA PRO A 250 -17.64 -15.71 -10.49
C PRO A 250 -16.85 -16.71 -9.65
N SER A 251 -15.64 -17.07 -10.08
CA SER A 251 -14.72 -17.91 -9.31
C SER A 251 -14.07 -17.22 -8.11
N GLU A 252 -14.11 -15.88 -8.06
CA GLU A 252 -13.56 -15.09 -6.95
C GLU A 252 -14.59 -15.01 -5.81
N LYS A 253 -14.44 -15.87 -4.82
CA LYS A 253 -15.27 -15.87 -3.61
C LYS A 253 -14.64 -14.96 -2.56
N LEU A 254 -15.24 -13.80 -2.36
CA LEU A 254 -14.71 -12.72 -1.52
C LEU A 254 -15.30 -12.76 -0.12
N SER A 255 -14.51 -12.42 0.89
CA SER A 255 -15.04 -12.09 2.22
C SER A 255 -15.77 -10.75 2.22
N ILE A 256 -16.53 -10.45 3.26
CA ILE A 256 -17.27 -9.17 3.36
C ILE A 256 -16.33 -7.96 3.23
N PRO A 257 -15.19 -7.86 3.94
CA PRO A 257 -14.27 -6.72 3.76
C PRO A 257 -13.66 -6.65 2.36
N GLU A 258 -13.37 -7.78 1.74
CA GLU A 258 -12.85 -7.82 0.35
C GLU A 258 -13.92 -7.37 -0.65
N LEU A 259 -15.16 -7.80 -0.45
CA LEU A 259 -16.29 -7.37 -1.26
C LEU A 259 -16.55 -5.87 -1.10
N ILE A 260 -16.50 -5.33 0.12
CA ILE A 260 -16.64 -3.88 0.38
C ILE A 260 -15.58 -3.09 -0.39
N LYS A 261 -14.30 -3.49 -0.33
CA LYS A 261 -13.21 -2.83 -1.08
C LYS A 261 -13.50 -2.78 -2.59
N ARG A 262 -14.08 -3.85 -3.14
CA ARG A 262 -14.46 -3.92 -4.54
C ARG A 262 -15.66 -3.05 -4.86
N LEU A 263 -16.70 -3.13 -4.04
CA LEU A 263 -17.96 -2.42 -4.22
C LEU A 263 -17.82 -0.90 -4.15
N VAL A 264 -16.98 -0.35 -3.27
CA VAL A 264 -16.80 1.10 -3.15
C VAL A 264 -16.21 1.73 -4.43
N THR A 265 -15.59 0.92 -5.29
CA THR A 265 -15.11 1.37 -6.60
C THR A 265 -16.19 1.27 -7.70
N HIS A 266 -17.38 0.84 -7.37
CA HIS A 266 -18.52 0.82 -8.28
C HIS A 266 -19.29 2.14 -8.18
N HIS A 267 -19.57 2.77 -9.33
CA HIS A 267 -20.15 4.12 -9.39
C HIS A 267 -21.49 4.28 -8.62
N GLN A 268 -22.37 3.28 -8.68
CA GLN A 268 -23.63 3.34 -7.94
C GLN A 268 -23.42 3.22 -6.43
N VAL A 269 -22.46 2.40 -5.98
CA VAL A 269 -22.15 2.25 -4.56
C VAL A 269 -21.48 3.51 -4.04
N SER A 270 -20.50 4.08 -4.76
CA SER A 270 -19.87 5.34 -4.37
C SER A 270 -20.90 6.48 -4.24
N THR A 271 -21.85 6.57 -5.17
CA THR A 271 -22.97 7.53 -5.08
C THR A 271 -23.84 7.32 -3.84
N LEU A 272 -24.08 6.07 -3.43
CA LEU A 272 -24.78 5.77 -2.19
C LEU A 272 -23.98 6.17 -0.95
N VAL A 273 -22.66 5.94 -0.93
CA VAL A 273 -21.78 6.41 0.15
C VAL A 273 -21.85 7.93 0.25
N ASP A 274 -21.75 8.65 -0.87
CA ASP A 274 -21.85 10.10 -0.91
C ASP A 274 -23.18 10.60 -0.34
N ARG A 275 -24.27 9.94 -0.68
CA ARG A 275 -25.59 10.28 -0.16
C ARG A 275 -25.66 10.12 1.36
N LEU A 276 -25.24 8.96 1.89
CA LEU A 276 -25.25 8.70 3.32
C LEU A 276 -24.31 9.62 4.09
N ALA A 277 -23.14 9.92 3.53
CA ALA A 277 -22.20 10.88 4.10
C ALA A 277 -22.77 12.30 4.17
N ASN A 278 -23.60 12.68 3.20
CA ASN A 278 -24.22 14.01 3.11
C ASN A 278 -25.52 14.14 3.94
N GLU A 279 -26.29 13.05 4.11
CA GLU A 279 -27.48 13.05 4.96
C GLU A 279 -27.15 13.41 6.42
N ASN A 280 -25.96 13.07 6.87
CA ASN A 280 -25.47 13.36 8.22
C ASN A 280 -24.77 14.73 8.34
N ARG A 281 -24.77 15.55 7.29
CA ARG A 281 -24.13 16.87 7.26
C ARG A 281 -25.13 17.98 6.94
N VAL A 282 -24.98 19.08 7.65
CA VAL A 282 -25.65 20.36 7.30
C VAL A 282 -24.85 21.03 6.17
N ILE A 283 -24.87 20.45 4.96
CA ILE A 283 -24.22 21.04 3.78
C ILE A 283 -25.25 21.80 2.95
N LYS A 284 -24.90 23.01 2.55
CA LYS A 284 -25.67 23.75 1.55
C LYS A 284 -25.68 22.94 0.24
N ARG A 285 -26.87 22.55 -0.21
CA ARG A 285 -27.08 21.88 -1.51
C ARG A 285 -26.46 22.71 -2.63
N GLY A 286 -25.48 22.14 -3.34
CA GLY A 286 -24.99 22.75 -4.58
C GLY A 286 -23.64 22.24 -5.08
N ASP A 287 -22.66 21.99 -4.20
CA ASP A 287 -21.26 21.82 -4.60
C ASP A 287 -20.56 20.55 -4.06
N SER A 288 -21.30 19.50 -3.69
CA SER A 288 -20.69 18.28 -3.16
C SER A 288 -20.04 17.46 -4.28
N GLN A 289 -18.71 17.39 -4.27
CA GLN A 289 -17.96 16.43 -5.06
C GLN A 289 -18.06 15.02 -4.45
N PRO A 290 -17.98 13.95 -5.24
CA PRO A 290 -18.09 12.60 -4.74
C PRO A 290 -16.99 12.28 -3.73
N VAL A 291 -17.34 11.56 -2.65
CA VAL A 291 -16.41 11.09 -1.60
C VAL A 291 -15.39 10.13 -2.19
N PHE A 292 -15.82 9.23 -3.07
CA PHE A 292 -14.94 8.33 -3.80
C PHE A 292 -14.91 8.68 -5.28
N ARG A 293 -13.73 9.10 -5.76
CA ARG A 293 -13.53 9.36 -7.19
C ARG A 293 -13.07 8.09 -7.89
N ILE A 294 -13.91 7.61 -8.81
CA ILE A 294 -13.64 6.39 -9.58
C ILE A 294 -13.39 6.72 -11.05
N ASP A 295 -13.45 7.99 -11.40
CA ASP A 295 -13.36 8.46 -12.78
C ASP A 295 -12.10 7.89 -13.47
N ASN A 296 -12.29 7.32 -14.65
CA ASN A 296 -11.22 6.75 -15.48
C ASN A 296 -10.43 5.60 -14.82
N PHE A 297 -11.07 4.78 -13.96
CA PHE A 297 -10.41 3.60 -13.42
C PHE A 297 -10.17 2.57 -14.53
N SER A 298 -8.90 2.25 -14.80
CA SER A 298 -8.49 1.13 -15.64
C SER A 298 -7.88 0.03 -14.78
N GLU A 299 -8.28 -1.22 -15.01
CA GLU A 299 -7.67 -2.38 -14.36
C GLU A 299 -6.31 -2.69 -15.01
N LEU A 300 -5.47 -3.46 -14.32
CA LEU A 300 -4.18 -3.89 -14.83
C LEU A 300 -4.32 -4.73 -16.10
N LEU A 301 -3.78 -4.25 -17.20
CA LEU A 301 -3.61 -5.03 -18.41
C LEU A 301 -2.31 -5.85 -18.29
N ARG A 302 -2.43 -7.14 -18.02
CA ARG A 302 -1.29 -8.07 -17.94
C ARG A 302 -1.22 -9.03 -19.10
N LYS A 303 -2.37 -9.39 -19.65
CA LYS A 303 -2.54 -10.24 -20.82
C LYS A 303 -3.74 -9.78 -21.59
N ASP A 304 -3.63 -9.71 -22.89
CA ASP A 304 -4.76 -9.53 -23.77
C ASP A 304 -5.24 -10.92 -24.22
N ASP A 305 -6.46 -11.26 -23.85
CA ASP A 305 -7.04 -12.58 -24.15
C ASP A 305 -7.34 -12.76 -25.65
N GLU A 306 -7.50 -11.66 -26.41
CA GLU A 306 -7.78 -11.70 -27.84
C GLU A 306 -6.51 -11.90 -28.66
N SER A 307 -5.45 -11.14 -28.38
CA SER A 307 -4.18 -11.24 -29.12
C SER A 307 -3.18 -12.21 -28.51
N GLY A 308 -3.37 -12.59 -27.25
CA GLY A 308 -2.40 -13.36 -26.45
C GLY A 308 -1.18 -12.55 -26.02
N GLU A 309 -1.14 -11.25 -26.32
CA GLU A 309 -0.04 -10.39 -25.87
C GLU A 309 0.07 -10.28 -24.36
N THR A 310 1.30 -10.20 -23.88
CA THR A 310 1.60 -10.09 -22.45
C THR A 310 2.31 -8.79 -22.14
N TYR A 311 2.00 -8.22 -20.97
CA TYR A 311 2.47 -6.92 -20.54
C TYR A 311 3.13 -7.02 -19.18
N TRP A 312 4.35 -6.51 -19.09
CA TRP A 312 5.04 -6.33 -17.82
C TRP A 312 4.45 -5.14 -17.06
N THR A 313 4.56 -5.18 -15.75
CA THR A 313 4.07 -4.11 -14.87
C THR A 313 5.16 -3.66 -13.91
N GLY A 314 5.25 -2.34 -13.70
CA GLY A 314 6.16 -1.76 -12.70
C GLY A 314 5.41 -1.43 -11.42
N TRP A 315 5.94 -1.84 -10.28
CA TRP A 315 5.34 -1.57 -8.97
C TRP A 315 6.34 -0.84 -8.10
N PHE A 316 5.93 0.21 -7.44
CA PHE A 316 6.82 1.00 -6.61
C PHE A 316 6.19 1.31 -5.26
N MET A 317 7.04 1.25 -4.23
CA MET A 317 6.70 1.61 -2.86
C MET A 317 7.84 2.46 -2.32
N GLY A 318 7.53 3.69 -1.94
CA GLY A 318 8.48 4.65 -1.42
C GLY A 318 8.11 5.13 -0.02
N ASP A 319 9.12 5.54 0.74
CA ASP A 319 8.96 6.02 2.10
C ASP A 319 10.05 7.04 2.44
N GLY A 320 9.64 8.15 3.04
CA GLY A 320 10.55 9.17 3.53
C GLY A 320 11.39 8.66 4.69
N ASP A 321 12.71 8.77 4.54
CA ASP A 321 13.63 8.23 5.52
C ASP A 321 13.62 9.03 6.82
N GLU A 322 13.46 8.33 7.95
CA GLU A 322 13.60 8.87 9.31
C GLU A 322 12.64 10.04 9.63
N VAL A 323 11.48 10.09 8.98
CA VAL A 323 10.45 11.13 9.22
C VAL A 323 10.11 11.26 10.70
N GLY A 324 10.05 10.14 11.44
CA GLY A 324 9.85 10.18 12.89
C GLY A 324 10.97 10.91 13.65
N LYS A 325 12.22 10.86 13.18
CA LYS A 325 13.33 11.64 13.77
C LYS A 325 13.23 13.10 13.36
N HIS A 326 12.89 13.37 12.10
CA HIS A 326 12.69 14.72 11.61
C HIS A 326 11.57 15.43 12.39
N LEU A 327 10.42 14.78 12.57
CA LEU A 327 9.33 15.32 13.38
C LEU A 327 9.72 15.61 14.84
N LYS A 328 10.58 14.79 15.42
CA LYS A 328 11.11 15.03 16.78
C LYS A 328 12.04 16.24 16.85
N SER A 329 12.73 16.60 15.77
CA SER A 329 13.57 17.79 15.69
C SER A 329 12.76 19.08 15.56
N LEU A 330 11.53 18.98 15.07
CA LEU A 330 10.60 20.12 14.95
C LEU A 330 9.95 20.40 16.32
N THR A 331 10.35 21.48 16.95
CA THR A 331 9.91 21.82 18.32
C THR A 331 8.61 22.61 18.35
N LYS A 332 8.28 23.29 17.25
CA LYS A 332 7.07 24.13 17.15
C LYS A 332 5.98 23.41 16.35
N PRO A 333 4.72 23.47 16.80
CA PRO A 333 3.60 22.89 16.05
C PRO A 333 3.48 23.42 14.62
N GLU A 334 3.80 24.69 14.39
CA GLU A 334 3.74 25.36 13.09
C GLU A 334 4.72 24.72 12.09
N ASP A 335 5.92 24.34 12.54
CA ASP A 335 6.92 23.66 11.71
C ASP A 335 6.45 22.26 11.33
N VAL A 336 5.80 21.54 12.25
CA VAL A 336 5.19 20.23 11.97
C VAL A 336 4.03 20.35 10.96
N THR A 337 3.19 21.37 11.11
CA THR A 337 2.11 21.65 10.16
C THR A 337 2.67 22.00 8.78
N GLY A 338 3.72 22.83 8.73
CA GLY A 338 4.41 23.20 7.49
C GLY A 338 4.97 21.97 6.77
N PHE A 339 5.66 21.10 7.50
CA PHE A 339 6.19 19.83 6.97
C PHE A 339 5.07 18.91 6.47
N SER A 340 4.01 18.73 7.26
CA SER A 340 2.84 17.94 6.87
C SER A 340 2.16 18.48 5.60
N LYS A 341 2.10 19.81 5.46
CA LYS A 341 1.58 20.47 4.25
C LYS A 341 2.48 20.20 3.04
N SER A 342 3.80 20.34 3.20
CA SER A 342 4.74 20.09 2.10
C SER A 342 4.67 18.65 1.57
N LEU A 343 4.55 17.66 2.47
CA LEU A 343 4.35 16.26 2.09
C LEU A 343 3.05 16.06 1.33
N ARG A 344 1.98 16.69 1.79
CA ARG A 344 0.67 16.59 1.13
C ARG A 344 0.67 17.26 -0.25
N ASP A 345 1.22 18.46 -0.35
CA ASP A 345 1.33 19.20 -1.62
C ASP A 345 2.18 18.42 -2.64
N TRP A 346 3.26 17.76 -2.17
CA TRP A 346 4.05 16.86 -3.00
C TRP A 346 3.23 15.65 -3.46
N GLY A 347 2.51 14.97 -2.54
CA GLY A 347 1.67 13.81 -2.87
C GLY A 347 0.60 14.15 -3.90
N ASP A 348 -0.04 15.31 -3.80
CA ASP A 348 -1.05 15.78 -4.74
C ASP A 348 -0.45 16.05 -6.13
N LYS A 349 0.69 16.77 -6.19
CA LYS A 349 1.45 16.95 -7.44
C LYS A 349 1.85 15.63 -8.07
N PHE A 350 2.39 14.72 -7.26
CA PHE A 350 2.86 13.41 -7.70
C PHE A 350 1.72 12.59 -8.33
N GLN A 351 0.57 12.52 -7.68
CA GLN A 351 -0.58 11.78 -8.19
C GLN A 351 -1.12 12.37 -9.49
N LYS A 352 -1.29 13.68 -9.57
CA LYS A 352 -1.78 14.39 -10.77
C LYS A 352 -0.78 14.31 -11.93
N GLY A 353 0.52 14.28 -11.61
CA GLY A 353 1.62 14.23 -12.59
C GLY A 353 1.92 12.84 -13.13
N PHE A 354 1.52 11.77 -12.43
CA PHE A 354 1.86 10.39 -12.79
C PHE A 354 1.01 9.89 -13.96
N LYS A 355 1.65 9.61 -15.11
CA LYS A 355 0.98 9.22 -16.37
C LYS A 355 1.26 7.78 -16.82
N LEU A 356 2.20 7.07 -16.18
CA LEU A 356 2.61 5.71 -16.59
C LEU A 356 1.73 4.61 -15.98
N GLY A 357 0.66 4.96 -15.30
CA GLY A 357 -0.19 4.03 -14.61
C GLY A 357 -1.04 4.72 -13.54
N ARG A 358 -1.06 4.17 -12.33
CA ARG A 358 -1.88 4.70 -11.24
C ARG A 358 -1.11 4.73 -9.91
N VAL A 359 -1.18 5.86 -9.24
CA VAL A 359 -0.83 5.96 -7.82
C VAL A 359 -2.01 5.41 -7.02
N VAL A 360 -1.75 4.44 -6.15
CA VAL A 360 -2.77 3.83 -5.29
C VAL A 360 -2.97 4.68 -4.04
N TYR A 361 -1.88 5.14 -3.44
CA TYR A 361 -1.90 6.16 -2.40
C TYR A 361 -0.59 6.95 -2.39
N ALA A 362 -0.66 8.19 -1.93
CA ALA A 362 0.48 9.02 -1.58
C ALA A 362 0.07 9.88 -0.38
N GLY A 363 0.32 9.38 0.81
CA GLY A 363 -0.15 9.97 2.06
C GLY A 363 0.96 10.17 3.07
N GLY A 364 1.32 11.39 3.31
CA GLY A 364 2.44 11.68 4.17
C GLY A 364 3.77 11.35 3.48
N ASP A 365 4.61 10.58 4.17
CA ASP A 365 5.91 10.11 3.70
C ASP A 365 5.86 8.82 2.89
N ASP A 366 4.73 8.10 2.97
CA ASP A 366 4.51 6.82 2.28
C ASP A 366 3.77 7.02 0.96
N PHE A 367 4.20 6.33 -0.08
CA PHE A 367 3.46 6.25 -1.35
C PHE A 367 3.61 4.89 -2.03
N PHE A 368 2.60 4.52 -2.79
CA PHE A 368 2.54 3.27 -3.53
C PHE A 368 1.79 3.45 -4.83
N GLY A 369 2.29 2.84 -5.91
CA GLY A 369 1.63 2.87 -7.19
C GLY A 369 2.09 1.78 -8.14
N VAL A 370 1.44 1.75 -9.30
CA VAL A 370 1.63 0.73 -10.33
C VAL A 370 1.74 1.39 -11.70
N MET A 371 2.77 1.00 -12.43
CA MET A 371 2.96 1.30 -13.85
C MET A 371 2.43 0.16 -14.70
N TYR A 372 1.65 0.47 -15.71
CA TYR A 372 1.11 -0.53 -16.61
C TYR A 372 0.66 0.08 -17.92
N SER A 373 0.56 -0.72 -18.94
CA SER A 373 0.03 -0.32 -20.26
C SER A 373 -1.45 0.03 -20.12
N GLN A 374 -1.81 1.27 -20.41
CA GLN A 374 -3.19 1.76 -20.31
C GLN A 374 -4.00 1.46 -21.58
N GLN A 375 -3.34 1.08 -22.66
CA GLN A 375 -3.96 0.77 -23.94
C GLN A 375 -3.43 -0.56 -24.48
N LYS A 376 -4.31 -1.35 -25.09
CA LYS A 376 -3.94 -2.58 -25.81
C LYS A 376 -2.97 -2.25 -26.94
N GLY A 377 -1.96 -3.10 -27.15
CA GLY A 377 -0.94 -2.94 -28.17
C GLY A 377 0.19 -1.94 -27.85
N ILE A 378 0.07 -1.15 -26.77
CA ILE A 378 1.13 -0.25 -26.32
C ILE A 378 1.79 -0.83 -25.07
N LYS A 379 3.02 -1.32 -25.20
CA LYS A 379 3.79 -1.90 -24.09
C LYS A 379 4.59 -0.82 -23.35
N LEU A 380 4.49 -0.82 -22.02
CA LEU A 380 5.38 -0.04 -21.18
C LEU A 380 6.78 -0.65 -21.25
N LYS A 381 7.81 0.17 -21.43
CA LYS A 381 9.20 -0.27 -21.49
C LYS A 381 9.89 -0.13 -20.14
N GLY A 382 10.86 -0.98 -19.86
CA GLY A 382 11.66 -0.86 -18.64
C GLY A 382 12.47 0.44 -18.59
N ALA A 383 12.89 0.96 -19.74
CA ALA A 383 13.55 2.26 -19.85
C ALA A 383 12.66 3.42 -19.37
N ASP A 384 11.36 3.41 -19.67
CA ASP A 384 10.41 4.42 -19.20
C ASP A 384 10.32 4.43 -17.66
N ALA A 385 10.45 3.25 -17.05
CA ALA A 385 10.47 3.13 -15.59
C ALA A 385 11.76 3.72 -14.97
N ILE A 386 12.92 3.54 -15.62
CA ILE A 386 14.17 4.13 -15.15
C ILE A 386 14.11 5.66 -15.26
N ASP A 387 13.63 6.20 -16.38
CA ASP A 387 13.46 7.64 -16.60
C ASP A 387 12.55 8.24 -15.53
N TRP A 388 11.46 7.55 -15.23
CA TRP A 388 10.56 7.98 -14.19
C TRP A 388 11.18 7.92 -12.78
N LEU A 389 11.96 6.88 -12.46
CA LEU A 389 12.63 6.77 -11.16
C LEU A 389 13.63 7.91 -10.93
N ILE A 390 14.38 8.30 -11.95
CA ILE A 390 15.31 9.42 -11.89
C ILE A 390 14.54 10.71 -11.65
N LYS A 391 13.48 10.96 -12.43
CA LYS A 391 12.62 12.14 -12.26
C LYS A 391 11.94 12.18 -10.90
N LEU A 392 11.46 11.04 -10.39
CA LEU A 392 10.85 10.95 -9.05
C LEU A 392 11.83 11.44 -7.97
N ARG A 393 13.10 11.06 -8.09
CA ARG A 393 14.13 11.51 -7.12
C ARG A 393 14.35 13.02 -7.20
N GLU A 394 14.36 13.59 -8.40
CA GLU A 394 14.48 15.03 -8.61
C GLU A 394 13.27 15.77 -8.02
N ASP A 395 12.05 15.29 -8.31
CA ASP A 395 10.80 15.86 -7.80
C ASP A 395 10.71 15.79 -6.26
N TRP A 396 11.27 14.74 -5.64
CA TRP A 396 11.34 14.60 -4.17
C TRP A 396 12.31 15.60 -3.56
N ARG A 397 13.46 15.82 -4.18
CA ARG A 397 14.48 16.78 -3.70
C ARG A 397 14.05 18.24 -3.89
N GLY A 398 13.25 18.54 -4.90
CA GLY A 398 12.89 19.89 -5.31
C GLY A 398 13.95 20.56 -6.20
N GLU A 399 13.69 21.83 -6.55
CA GLU A 399 14.52 22.59 -7.50
C GLU A 399 15.92 22.91 -6.99
N ASP A 400 16.08 23.06 -5.67
CA ASP A 400 17.40 23.28 -5.06
C ASP A 400 18.10 21.94 -4.84
N LYS A 401 19.10 21.64 -5.67
CA LYS A 401 19.91 20.40 -5.58
C LYS A 401 20.70 20.25 -4.28
N ASN A 402 20.86 21.31 -3.51
CA ASN A 402 21.59 21.32 -2.24
C ASN A 402 20.68 21.20 -1.00
N SER A 403 19.37 21.39 -1.15
CA SER A 403 18.39 21.20 -0.11
C SER A 403 17.39 20.12 -0.51
N GLU A 404 16.94 19.31 0.43
CA GLU A 404 15.81 18.42 0.20
C GLU A 404 14.53 19.21 0.49
N GLN A 405 13.71 19.43 -0.53
CA GLN A 405 12.47 20.22 -0.42
C GLN A 405 11.59 19.74 0.75
N LEU A 406 11.56 18.43 0.95
CA LEU A 406 10.81 17.81 2.05
C LEU A 406 11.64 17.63 3.33
N GLY A 407 12.93 18.01 3.35
CA GLY A 407 13.79 17.86 4.52
C GLY A 407 14.11 16.43 4.93
N VAL A 408 13.70 15.44 4.14
CA VAL A 408 13.90 14.01 4.38
C VAL A 408 14.33 13.28 3.12
N LYS A 409 15.18 12.26 3.28
CA LYS A 409 15.64 11.41 2.19
C LYS A 409 14.55 10.41 1.80
N LEU A 410 14.75 9.72 0.65
CA LEU A 410 13.80 8.76 0.09
C LEU A 410 14.44 7.38 -0.05
N SER A 411 13.77 6.36 0.49
CA SER A 411 14.03 4.95 0.18
C SER A 411 12.88 4.37 -0.63
N LEU A 412 13.22 3.61 -1.69
CA LEU A 412 12.21 3.09 -2.63
C LEU A 412 12.51 1.64 -3.02
N GLY A 413 11.47 0.83 -3.04
CA GLY A 413 11.44 -0.47 -3.70
C GLY A 413 10.69 -0.38 -5.01
N PHE A 414 11.33 -0.78 -6.11
CA PHE A 414 10.74 -0.88 -7.44
C PHE A 414 10.77 -2.33 -7.92
N VAL A 415 9.65 -2.84 -8.41
CA VAL A 415 9.51 -4.21 -8.92
C VAL A 415 8.97 -4.18 -10.33
N TRP A 416 9.75 -4.69 -11.29
CA TRP A 416 9.34 -4.95 -12.65
C TRP A 416 8.90 -6.40 -12.74
N ALA A 417 7.61 -6.66 -12.88
CA ALA A 417 7.02 -7.99 -12.74
C ALA A 417 6.46 -8.51 -14.06
N GLY A 418 6.77 -9.76 -14.37
CA GLY A 418 6.16 -10.50 -15.47
C GLY A 418 4.65 -10.70 -15.29
N HIS A 419 3.94 -10.86 -16.39
CA HIS A 419 2.48 -10.89 -16.45
C HIS A 419 1.82 -11.98 -15.60
N SER A 420 2.50 -13.12 -15.38
CA SER A 420 1.95 -14.26 -14.61
C SER A 420 2.29 -14.22 -13.11
N VAL A 421 3.10 -13.27 -12.65
CA VAL A 421 3.44 -13.16 -11.23
C VAL A 421 2.20 -12.75 -10.43
N PRO A 422 1.77 -13.51 -9.41
CA PRO A 422 0.61 -13.14 -8.61
C PRO A 422 0.79 -11.77 -7.95
N GLN A 423 -0.26 -10.95 -7.96
CA GLN A 423 -0.20 -9.59 -7.41
C GLN A 423 0.27 -9.55 -5.95
N ARG A 424 -0.17 -10.52 -5.13
CA ARG A 424 0.26 -10.64 -3.74
C ARG A 424 1.77 -10.81 -3.62
N ASP A 425 2.37 -11.61 -4.51
CA ASP A 425 3.80 -11.88 -4.49
C ASP A 425 4.58 -10.63 -4.96
N VAL A 426 4.05 -9.91 -5.97
CA VAL A 426 4.62 -8.62 -6.39
C VAL A 426 4.62 -7.60 -5.24
N LEU A 427 3.52 -7.50 -4.50
CA LEU A 427 3.43 -6.63 -3.31
C LEU A 427 4.46 -7.01 -2.25
N GLN A 428 4.65 -8.30 -2.01
CA GLN A 428 5.68 -8.79 -1.09
C GLN A 428 7.09 -8.41 -1.57
N HIS A 429 7.38 -8.59 -2.86
CA HIS A 429 8.64 -8.16 -3.46
C HIS A 429 8.87 -6.65 -3.33
N CYS A 430 7.84 -5.81 -3.48
CA CYS A 430 7.95 -4.36 -3.30
C CYS A 430 8.36 -4.00 -1.87
N ARG A 431 7.70 -4.60 -0.87
CA ARG A 431 8.03 -4.37 0.55
C ARG A 431 9.44 -4.81 0.90
N GLU A 432 9.83 -5.99 0.43
CA GLU A 432 11.18 -6.51 0.65
C GLU A 432 12.24 -5.63 -0.01
N ALA A 433 11.97 -5.12 -1.21
CA ALA A 433 12.84 -4.21 -1.92
C ALA A 433 12.99 -2.87 -1.17
N GLU A 434 11.89 -2.27 -0.73
CA GLU A 434 11.89 -1.05 0.07
C GLU A 434 12.62 -1.26 1.41
N LYS A 435 12.30 -2.33 2.13
CA LYS A 435 12.97 -2.69 3.38
C LYS A 435 14.47 -2.90 3.19
N LEU A 436 14.88 -3.48 2.06
CA LEU A 436 16.30 -3.66 1.74
C LEU A 436 16.99 -2.32 1.50
N ALA A 437 16.37 -1.38 0.75
CA ALA A 437 16.87 -0.04 0.57
C ALA A 437 17.12 0.66 1.92
N LYS A 438 16.16 0.58 2.84
CA LYS A 438 16.29 1.11 4.19
C LYS A 438 17.40 0.44 5.01
N SER A 439 17.51 -0.88 4.94
CA SER A 439 18.50 -1.64 5.74
C SER A 439 19.94 -1.42 5.29
N LEU A 440 20.16 -1.15 3.99
CA LEU A 440 21.49 -0.91 3.42
C LEU A 440 21.96 0.55 3.52
N GLY A 441 21.26 1.39 4.26
CA GLY A 441 21.72 2.73 4.62
C GLY A 441 20.81 3.87 4.18
N ARG A 442 19.60 3.57 3.72
CA ARG A 442 18.61 4.57 3.26
C ARG A 442 19.10 5.41 2.08
N ASP A 443 18.30 6.40 1.64
CA ASP A 443 18.60 7.25 0.48
C ASP A 443 18.98 6.42 -0.76
N ARG A 444 18.17 5.38 -1.05
CA ARG A 444 18.46 4.35 -2.05
C ARG A 444 17.22 3.88 -2.76
N VAL A 445 17.46 3.28 -3.91
CA VAL A 445 16.47 2.49 -4.63
C VAL A 445 16.91 1.03 -4.69
N THR A 446 15.99 0.11 -4.49
CA THR A 446 16.15 -1.31 -4.79
C THR A 446 15.25 -1.65 -5.96
N ILE A 447 15.84 -2.09 -7.06
CA ILE A 447 15.13 -2.53 -8.25
C ILE A 447 15.14 -4.06 -8.29
N ARG A 448 13.97 -4.67 -8.43
CA ARG A 448 13.81 -6.11 -8.69
C ARG A 448 13.14 -6.32 -10.02
N VAL A 449 13.64 -7.28 -10.80
CA VAL A 449 12.95 -7.82 -11.97
C VAL A 449 12.51 -9.23 -11.64
N VAL A 450 11.19 -9.46 -11.55
CA VAL A 450 10.58 -10.72 -11.15
C VAL A 450 10.01 -11.41 -12.37
N PHE A 451 10.52 -12.61 -12.66
CA PHE A 451 10.11 -13.40 -13.81
C PHE A 451 8.84 -14.22 -13.52
N ASN A 452 8.19 -14.71 -14.57
CA ASN A 452 6.95 -15.49 -14.46
C ASN A 452 7.07 -16.78 -13.62
N ASN A 453 8.28 -17.31 -13.47
CA ASN A 453 8.59 -18.49 -12.64
C ASN A 453 8.88 -18.13 -11.16
N GLY A 454 8.76 -16.87 -10.79
CA GLY A 454 9.02 -16.36 -9.44
C GLY A 454 10.50 -16.11 -9.11
N GLN A 455 11.42 -16.44 -10.01
CA GLN A 455 12.83 -16.02 -9.86
C GLN A 455 12.97 -14.53 -10.06
N TYR A 456 14.01 -13.93 -9.50
CA TYR A 456 14.27 -12.51 -9.68
C TYR A 456 15.75 -12.18 -9.70
N VAL A 457 16.06 -11.06 -10.36
CA VAL A 457 17.34 -10.35 -10.23
C VAL A 457 17.09 -9.04 -9.49
N GLN A 458 18.09 -8.54 -8.78
CA GLN A 458 17.94 -7.39 -7.90
C GLN A 458 19.20 -6.55 -7.86
N TRP A 459 19.02 -5.24 -7.86
CA TRP A 459 20.09 -4.26 -7.64
C TRP A 459 19.64 -3.20 -6.66
N THR A 460 20.45 -2.93 -5.63
CA THR A 460 20.23 -1.85 -4.66
C THR A 460 21.34 -0.84 -4.81
N THR A 461 20.98 0.43 -4.99
CA THR A 461 21.95 1.49 -5.24
C THR A 461 21.54 2.81 -4.59
N PRO A 462 22.50 3.63 -4.12
CA PRO A 462 22.25 5.04 -3.86
C PRO A 462 21.72 5.73 -5.12
N TRP A 463 20.79 6.65 -4.96
CA TRP A 463 20.13 7.34 -6.08
C TRP A 463 21.10 7.95 -7.10
N LYS A 464 22.22 8.47 -6.65
CA LYS A 464 23.26 9.12 -7.52
C LYS A 464 23.87 8.21 -8.59
N TYR A 465 23.75 6.87 -8.42
CA TYR A 465 24.27 5.91 -9.39
C TYR A 465 23.19 5.31 -10.29
N LEU A 466 21.92 5.70 -10.11
CA LEU A 466 20.84 5.20 -10.93
C LEU A 466 20.97 5.68 -12.39
N GLU A 467 21.45 6.91 -12.59
CA GLU A 467 21.66 7.51 -13.90
C GLU A 467 22.65 6.74 -14.77
N TRP A 468 23.56 5.97 -14.15
CA TRP A 468 24.51 5.13 -14.90
C TRP A 468 23.84 4.12 -15.83
N LEU A 469 22.64 3.69 -15.55
CA LEU A 469 21.88 2.85 -16.47
C LEU A 469 21.59 3.53 -17.81
N LYS A 470 21.57 4.88 -17.86
CA LYS A 470 21.42 5.68 -19.08
C LYS A 470 22.76 5.97 -19.76
N ASP A 471 23.84 6.00 -19.00
CA ASP A 471 25.17 6.27 -19.51
C ASP A 471 25.79 5.05 -20.23
N TYR A 472 25.06 3.93 -20.26
CA TYR A 472 25.50 2.72 -20.93
C TYR A 472 25.71 2.95 -22.43
N SER A 473 26.87 2.56 -22.92
CA SER A 473 27.20 2.50 -24.33
C SER A 473 27.92 1.19 -24.64
N ASP A 474 27.47 0.46 -25.65
CA ASP A 474 28.17 -0.74 -26.08
C ASP A 474 29.42 -0.40 -26.90
N ARG A 475 30.18 -1.41 -27.30
CA ARG A 475 31.45 -1.25 -28.05
C ARG A 475 31.27 -0.61 -29.41
N GLU A 476 30.08 -0.62 -29.96
CA GLU A 476 29.72 -0.05 -31.28
C GLU A 476 29.04 1.32 -31.11
N GLY A 477 28.97 1.85 -29.90
CA GLY A 477 28.31 3.11 -29.57
C GLY A 477 26.80 3.04 -29.50
N GLY A 478 26.24 1.82 -29.47
CA GLY A 478 24.80 1.56 -29.29
C GLY A 478 24.41 1.30 -27.84
N THR A 479 23.20 0.75 -27.66
CA THR A 479 22.62 0.47 -26.36
C THR A 479 22.29 -1.01 -26.15
N ASN A 480 23.04 -1.91 -26.82
CA ASN A 480 22.82 -3.36 -26.71
C ASN A 480 23.45 -3.95 -25.44
N TRP A 481 22.67 -4.03 -24.39
CA TRP A 481 23.10 -4.58 -23.09
C TRP A 481 23.55 -6.04 -23.13
N SER A 482 23.27 -6.79 -24.21
CA SER A 482 23.76 -8.16 -24.36
C SER A 482 25.29 -8.24 -24.45
N HIS A 483 25.96 -7.16 -24.89
CA HIS A 483 27.42 -7.11 -24.93
C HIS A 483 28.04 -7.15 -23.53
N VAL A 484 27.66 -6.26 -22.63
CA VAL A 484 28.18 -6.24 -21.25
C VAL A 484 27.76 -7.48 -20.46
N TYR A 485 26.52 -7.95 -20.69
CA TYR A 485 26.02 -9.18 -20.05
C TYR A 485 26.82 -10.41 -20.49
N GLY A 486 27.10 -10.55 -21.80
CA GLY A 486 27.91 -11.61 -22.36
C GLY A 486 29.36 -11.58 -21.86
N ASP A 487 29.98 -10.40 -21.84
CA ASP A 487 31.34 -10.22 -21.32
C ASP A 487 31.44 -10.56 -19.83
N LEU A 488 30.47 -10.12 -19.03
CA LEU A 488 30.41 -10.52 -17.62
C LEU A 488 30.36 -12.05 -17.47
N ALA A 489 29.52 -12.72 -18.26
CA ALA A 489 29.39 -14.17 -18.23
C ALA A 489 30.69 -14.87 -18.65
N HIS A 490 31.38 -14.39 -19.68
CA HIS A 490 32.66 -14.90 -20.13
C HIS A 490 33.77 -14.72 -19.10
N LEU A 491 33.86 -13.53 -18.47
CA LEU A 491 34.85 -13.25 -17.44
C LEU A 491 34.64 -14.11 -16.19
N LYS A 492 33.39 -14.36 -15.82
CA LYS A 492 33.04 -15.28 -14.72
C LYS A 492 33.39 -16.74 -15.05
N ALA A 493 33.06 -17.21 -16.25
CA ALA A 493 33.39 -18.56 -16.69
C ALA A 493 34.90 -18.84 -16.73
N ARG A 494 35.70 -17.81 -16.96
CA ARG A 494 37.18 -17.87 -16.94
C ARG A 494 37.77 -17.57 -15.55
N HIS A 495 36.96 -17.41 -14.52
CA HIS A 495 37.39 -17.03 -13.17
C HIS A 495 38.17 -15.71 -13.10
N ALA A 496 38.07 -14.85 -14.12
CA ALA A 496 38.68 -13.53 -14.13
C ALA A 496 37.97 -12.56 -13.18
N ILE A 497 36.65 -12.71 -13.04
CA ILE A 497 35.86 -12.12 -11.95
C ILE A 497 35.66 -13.22 -10.90
N PRO A 498 36.10 -13.01 -9.65
CA PRO A 498 36.02 -14.01 -8.60
C PRO A 498 34.58 -14.43 -8.28
N SER A 499 34.35 -15.72 -8.08
CA SER A 499 33.05 -16.19 -7.58
C SER A 499 32.81 -15.71 -6.16
N LYS A 500 31.55 -15.64 -5.75
CA LYS A 500 31.10 -15.18 -4.42
C LYS A 500 31.80 -15.89 -3.24
N ASN A 501 32.28 -17.11 -3.45
CA ASN A 501 32.94 -17.94 -2.45
C ASN A 501 34.47 -18.01 -2.63
N ALA A 502 35.06 -17.27 -3.54
CA ALA A 502 36.51 -17.26 -3.75
C ALA A 502 37.23 -16.69 -2.51
N VAL A 503 38.37 -17.30 -2.18
CA VAL A 503 39.19 -16.92 -1.01
C VAL A 503 39.81 -15.52 -1.24
N ARG A 504 40.19 -15.20 -2.48
CA ARG A 504 40.72 -13.91 -2.86
C ARG A 504 39.70 -13.18 -3.73
N GLN A 505 39.37 -11.96 -3.35
CA GLN A 505 38.48 -11.07 -4.05
C GLN A 505 39.29 -9.89 -4.59
N ASP A 506 39.19 -9.64 -5.89
CA ASP A 506 39.82 -8.50 -6.56
C ASP A 506 38.80 -7.87 -7.52
N SER A 507 38.48 -6.63 -7.30
CA SER A 507 37.47 -5.90 -8.09
C SER A 507 38.00 -5.24 -9.37
N ALA A 508 39.32 -5.29 -9.62
CA ALA A 508 39.94 -4.56 -10.71
C ALA A 508 39.33 -4.87 -12.10
N ILE A 509 39.08 -6.15 -12.40
CA ILE A 509 38.49 -6.56 -13.69
C ILE A 509 37.01 -6.16 -13.78
N ALA A 510 36.27 -6.25 -12.70
CA ALA A 510 34.87 -5.80 -12.68
C ALA A 510 34.76 -4.29 -12.84
N LEU A 511 35.68 -3.53 -12.26
CA LEU A 511 35.80 -2.07 -12.46
C LEU A 511 36.20 -1.73 -13.91
N ALA A 512 37.17 -2.44 -14.50
CA ALA A 512 37.55 -2.24 -15.91
C ALA A 512 36.40 -2.54 -16.88
N LEU A 513 35.55 -3.56 -16.58
CA LEU A 513 34.35 -3.83 -17.33
C LEU A 513 33.35 -2.65 -17.24
N LEU A 514 33.21 -2.08 -16.05
CA LEU A 514 32.35 -0.91 -15.82
C LEU A 514 32.85 0.31 -16.59
N ASP A 515 34.17 0.62 -16.55
CA ASP A 515 34.78 1.72 -17.32
C ASP A 515 34.56 1.59 -18.81
N LEU A 516 34.66 0.36 -19.33
CA LEU A 516 34.52 0.10 -20.77
C LEU A 516 33.12 0.43 -21.29
N TYR A 517 32.08 0.17 -20.51
CA TYR A 517 30.69 0.28 -20.98
C TYR A 517 29.95 1.51 -20.44
N PHE A 518 30.44 2.16 -19.41
CA PHE A 518 29.74 3.28 -18.77
C PHE A 518 30.52 4.58 -18.77
N ASN A 519 31.70 4.60 -19.45
CA ASN A 519 32.56 5.77 -19.69
C ASN A 519 32.76 6.67 -18.43
N GLN A 520 32.88 6.04 -17.30
CA GLN A 520 32.97 6.75 -16.03
C GLN A 520 34.44 6.89 -15.60
N ASN A 521 35.16 7.90 -16.11
CA ASN A 521 36.52 8.25 -15.71
C ASN A 521 36.70 8.55 -14.19
N VAL A 522 35.67 8.35 -13.37
CA VAL A 522 35.60 8.77 -11.96
C VAL A 522 35.54 7.58 -11.01
N ILE A 523 35.62 6.34 -11.52
CA ILE A 523 35.25 5.14 -10.78
C ILE A 523 36.24 4.79 -9.65
N ASP A 524 37.52 5.09 -9.82
CA ASP A 524 38.56 4.47 -8.98
C ASP A 524 38.54 4.89 -7.52
N ASP A 525 38.37 6.17 -7.21
CA ASP A 525 38.55 6.63 -5.82
C ASP A 525 37.22 6.80 -5.06
N LYS A 526 36.15 7.20 -5.75
CA LYS A 526 34.87 7.48 -5.09
C LYS A 526 34.08 6.21 -4.80
N LEU A 527 34.11 5.21 -5.69
CA LEU A 527 33.46 3.92 -5.45
C LEU A 527 34.18 3.09 -4.40
N LYS A 528 35.52 3.05 -4.46
CA LYS A 528 36.34 2.35 -3.47
C LYS A 528 36.23 2.98 -2.06
N LYS A 529 35.98 4.28 -1.98
CA LYS A 529 35.80 5.02 -0.72
C LYS A 529 34.35 5.12 -0.26
N SER A 530 33.36 4.84 -1.12
CA SER A 530 31.94 4.92 -0.75
C SER A 530 31.44 3.58 -0.24
N ASN A 531 30.72 3.58 0.88
CA ASN A 531 29.95 2.44 1.33
C ASN A 531 28.72 2.26 0.42
N ILE A 532 28.91 1.65 -0.76
CA ILE A 532 27.84 1.46 -1.74
C ILE A 532 26.71 0.59 -1.17
N LEU A 533 27.05 -0.36 -0.32
CA LEU A 533 26.10 -1.34 0.21
C LEU A 533 25.70 -1.09 1.66
N SER A 534 26.47 -0.31 2.44
CA SER A 534 26.12 -0.05 3.85
C SER A 534 26.73 1.25 4.34
N ALA A 535 25.89 2.19 4.75
CA ALA A 535 26.32 3.40 5.44
C ALA A 535 26.65 3.15 6.93
N ASN A 536 26.21 2.03 7.50
CA ASN A 536 26.21 1.77 8.95
C ASN A 536 27.01 0.53 9.38
N GLN A 537 27.72 -0.15 8.48
CA GLN A 537 28.61 -1.23 8.90
C GLN A 537 29.98 -0.66 9.30
N PRO A 538 30.57 -1.15 10.41
CA PRO A 538 31.93 -0.77 10.79
C PRO A 538 32.87 -1.07 9.62
N GLU A 539 33.91 -0.27 9.49
CA GLU A 539 34.90 -0.37 8.41
C GLU A 539 35.30 -1.83 8.13
N ILE A 540 34.68 -2.41 7.10
CA ILE A 540 35.08 -3.72 6.61
C ILE A 540 36.31 -3.47 5.76
N THR A 541 37.45 -3.82 6.29
CA THR A 541 38.75 -3.66 5.62
C THR A 541 39.04 -4.86 4.72
N GLY A 542 39.57 -4.62 3.51
CA GLY A 542 40.14 -5.68 2.66
C GLY A 542 39.14 -6.37 1.74
N SER A 543 39.28 -7.69 1.57
CA SER A 543 38.60 -8.52 0.56
C SER A 543 37.06 -8.49 0.56
N SER A 544 36.42 -8.05 1.65
CA SER A 544 34.96 -7.95 1.71
C SER A 544 34.41 -6.74 0.95
N LYS A 545 35.13 -5.62 0.87
CA LYS A 545 34.72 -4.45 0.07
C LYS A 545 34.75 -4.76 -1.43
N ASP A 546 35.76 -5.47 -1.87
CA ASP A 546 35.87 -5.90 -3.27
C ASP A 546 34.77 -6.88 -3.64
N LYS A 547 34.44 -7.81 -2.76
CA LYS A 547 33.34 -8.75 -2.96
C LYS A 547 31.99 -8.02 -3.12
N ASP A 548 31.72 -7.06 -2.25
CA ASP A 548 30.47 -6.30 -2.29
C ASP A 548 30.39 -5.43 -3.55
N LEU A 549 31.52 -4.85 -3.97
CA LEU A 549 31.60 -4.05 -5.19
C LEU A 549 31.40 -4.92 -6.45
N ILE A 550 32.02 -6.08 -6.53
CA ILE A 550 31.82 -7.05 -7.62
C ILE A 550 30.34 -7.43 -7.71
N GLN A 551 29.73 -7.81 -6.58
CA GLN A 551 28.31 -8.19 -6.54
C GLN A 551 27.40 -7.03 -6.96
N TRP A 552 27.72 -5.80 -6.55
CA TRP A 552 26.94 -4.62 -6.93
C TRP A 552 27.00 -4.37 -8.44
N ILE A 553 28.19 -4.48 -9.06
CA ILE A 553 28.39 -4.36 -10.52
C ILE A 553 27.63 -5.47 -11.26
N GLU A 554 27.77 -6.72 -10.82
CA GLU A 554 27.04 -7.86 -11.39
C GLU A 554 25.52 -7.64 -11.35
N ASN A 555 25.01 -7.19 -10.20
CA ASN A 555 23.59 -6.94 -10.02
C ASN A 555 23.10 -5.79 -10.91
N MET A 556 23.90 -4.73 -11.06
CA MET A 556 23.61 -3.62 -11.97
C MET A 556 23.49 -4.09 -13.42
N ILE A 557 24.45 -4.87 -13.89
CA ILE A 557 24.46 -5.40 -15.27
C ILE A 557 23.25 -6.32 -15.50
N ASN A 558 22.95 -7.22 -14.55
CA ASN A 558 21.82 -8.14 -14.66
C ASN A 558 20.49 -7.39 -14.72
N VAL A 559 20.28 -6.40 -13.86
CA VAL A 559 19.04 -5.61 -13.84
C VAL A 559 18.97 -4.69 -15.07
N GLY A 560 20.06 -4.03 -15.43
CA GLY A 560 20.13 -3.17 -16.61
C GLY A 560 19.84 -3.93 -17.90
N TRP A 561 20.41 -5.13 -18.06
CA TRP A 561 20.11 -5.97 -19.21
C TRP A 561 18.61 -6.31 -19.30
N GLN A 562 17.95 -6.63 -18.19
CA GLN A 562 16.51 -6.95 -18.19
C GLN A 562 15.62 -5.73 -18.46
N LEU A 563 15.98 -4.56 -17.95
CA LEU A 563 15.15 -3.36 -18.10
C LEU A 563 15.43 -2.58 -19.38
N CYS A 564 16.69 -2.56 -19.86
CA CYS A 564 17.10 -1.71 -20.98
C CYS A 564 17.21 -2.46 -22.30
N SER A 565 17.31 -3.82 -22.31
CA SER A 565 17.45 -4.60 -23.56
C SER A 565 16.12 -4.95 -24.22
N ILE A 566 15.01 -4.88 -23.48
CA ILE A 566 13.69 -5.25 -24.01
C ILE A 566 13.08 -4.02 -24.67
N THR A 567 13.23 -3.95 -25.94
CA THR A 567 12.53 -3.02 -26.84
C THR A 567 11.10 -3.46 -27.07
#